data_a4e9d7a92e2df80e5ccb43d8b947d697
#
_entry.id   a4e9d7a92e2df80e5ccb43d8b947d697
#
_cell.length_a   1.000
_cell.length_b   1.000
_cell.length_c   1.000
_cell.angle_alpha   90.00
_cell.angle_beta   90.00
_cell.angle_gamma   90.00
#
_symmetry.space_group_name_H-M   'P 1'
#
loop_
_entity.id
_entity.type
_entity.pdbx_description
1 polymer ?
#
loop_
_entity_poly.entity_id
_entity_poly.type
_entity_poly.pdbx_seq_one_letter_code
_entity_poly.pdbx_strand_id
1 'polypeptide(L)'
;FFLAGALLPGWRPLAGLLGLAAVIDYVAITFGGVSAFCVSPAYVALAPAYGALYAAGHWYARGHRAELSTLPRFAAAALAGTAVCELVSSGAFYAFSGRFADPTLAEFGTRLARYFPLALEGMALYLGAAAIAAAAFMAIGPRRATHAHG
;
A
#
# COMPACT_ATOMS: atom_id res chain seq x y z
N PHE A 1 -1.77 -1.94 2.91
CA PHE A 1 -1.14 -3.20 2.54
C PHE A 1 0.33 -3.27 2.95
N PHE A 2 1.16 -2.27 2.63
CA PHE A 2 2.59 -2.27 3.02
C PHE A 2 2.79 -2.43 4.54
N LEU A 3 2.11 -1.60 5.34
CA LEU A 3 2.18 -1.70 6.81
C LEU A 3 1.67 -3.03 7.34
N ALA A 4 0.60 -3.56 6.75
CA ALA A 4 0.10 -4.88 7.13
C ALA A 4 1.13 -5.98 6.84
N GLY A 5 1.82 -5.92 5.69
CA GLY A 5 2.91 -6.83 5.37
C GLY A 5 4.10 -6.70 6.31
N ALA A 6 4.38 -5.48 6.82
CA ALA A 6 5.46 -5.25 7.78
C ALA A 6 5.13 -5.70 9.21
N LEU A 7 3.86 -5.61 9.61
CA LEU A 7 3.45 -5.80 11.01
C LEU A 7 2.77 -7.15 11.29
N LEU A 8 2.14 -7.75 10.27
CA LEU A 8 1.32 -8.95 10.44
C LEU A 8 1.98 -10.18 9.80
N PRO A 9 2.03 -11.32 10.50
CA PRO A 9 2.64 -12.53 9.97
C PRO A 9 1.71 -13.26 8.98
N GLY A 10 2.34 -13.94 8.01
CA GLY A 10 1.64 -14.82 7.06
C GLY A 10 0.87 -14.07 5.98
N TRP A 11 0.04 -14.77 5.19
CA TRP A 11 -0.71 -14.24 4.05
C TRP A 11 -2.19 -13.97 4.35
N ARG A 12 -2.72 -14.52 5.45
CA ARG A 12 -4.14 -14.36 5.82
C ARG A 12 -4.58 -12.90 5.95
N PRO A 13 -3.77 -11.99 6.55
CA PRO A 13 -4.12 -10.58 6.58
C PRO A 13 -4.27 -9.95 5.19
N LEU A 14 -3.45 -10.36 4.21
CA LEU A 14 -3.60 -9.89 2.83
C LEU A 14 -4.96 -10.26 2.27
N ALA A 15 -5.39 -11.53 2.40
CA ALA A 15 -6.69 -11.98 1.92
C ALA A 15 -7.85 -11.22 2.61
N GLY A 16 -7.76 -11.02 3.93
CA GLY A 16 -8.75 -10.25 4.68
C GLY A 16 -8.84 -8.79 4.21
N LEU A 17 -7.71 -8.14 3.97
CA LEU A 17 -7.66 -6.76 3.49
C LEU A 17 -8.16 -6.63 2.04
N LEU A 18 -7.87 -7.59 1.17
CA LEU A 18 -8.43 -7.62 -0.19
C LEU A 18 -9.94 -7.79 -0.16
N GLY A 19 -10.45 -8.68 0.68
CA GLY A 19 -11.89 -8.85 0.88
C GLY A 19 -12.55 -7.59 1.42
N LEU A 20 -11.93 -6.94 2.43
CA LEU A 20 -12.42 -5.69 2.99
C LEU A 20 -12.42 -4.56 1.94
N ALA A 21 -11.37 -4.43 1.14
CA ALA A 21 -11.32 -3.44 0.06
C ALA A 21 -12.45 -3.66 -0.95
N ALA A 22 -12.68 -4.90 -1.38
CA ALA A 22 -13.77 -5.23 -2.29
C ALA A 22 -15.16 -4.90 -1.70
N VAL A 23 -15.37 -5.16 -0.41
CA VAL A 23 -16.62 -4.80 0.29
C VAL A 23 -16.79 -3.29 0.36
N ILE A 24 -15.74 -2.54 0.72
CA ILE A 24 -15.77 -1.07 0.77
C ILE A 24 -16.12 -0.50 -0.60
N ASP A 25 -15.48 -0.98 -1.68
CA ASP A 25 -15.75 -0.52 -3.04
C ASP A 25 -17.19 -0.84 -3.45
N TYR A 26 -17.66 -2.06 -3.15
CA TYR A 26 -19.04 -2.44 -3.42
C TYR A 26 -20.05 -1.53 -2.71
N VAL A 27 -19.86 -1.27 -1.43
CA VAL A 27 -20.73 -0.39 -0.64
C VAL A 27 -20.67 1.05 -1.15
N ALA A 28 -19.47 1.56 -1.42
CA ALA A 28 -19.27 2.93 -1.92
C ALA A 28 -19.94 3.14 -3.29
N ILE A 29 -19.86 2.17 -4.19
CA ILE A 29 -20.47 2.24 -5.51
C ILE A 29 -21.99 2.08 -5.42
N THR A 30 -22.47 1.11 -4.63
CA THR A 30 -23.90 0.77 -4.58
C THR A 30 -24.71 1.81 -3.80
N PHE A 31 -24.18 2.30 -2.69
CA PHE A 31 -24.91 3.15 -1.73
C PHE A 31 -24.31 4.54 -1.57
N GLY A 32 -23.00 4.72 -1.88
CA GLY A 32 -22.28 5.99 -1.70
C GLY A 32 -22.26 6.89 -2.94
N GLY A 33 -22.87 6.48 -4.05
CA GLY A 33 -22.87 7.28 -5.30
C GLY A 33 -21.49 7.39 -5.96
N VAL A 34 -20.52 6.57 -5.56
CA VAL A 34 -19.19 6.56 -6.19
C VAL A 34 -19.28 5.93 -7.57
N SER A 35 -18.56 6.51 -8.53
CA SER A 35 -18.55 6.01 -9.91
C SER A 35 -17.95 4.60 -10.00
N ALA A 36 -18.63 3.69 -10.70
CA ALA A 36 -18.13 2.37 -11.05
C ALA A 36 -17.07 2.39 -12.19
N PHE A 37 -16.52 3.56 -12.54
CA PHE A 37 -15.59 3.71 -13.66
C PHE A 37 -14.37 2.77 -13.59
N CYS A 38 -13.85 2.52 -12.40
CA CYS A 38 -12.69 1.65 -12.19
C CYS A 38 -13.06 0.16 -12.16
N VAL A 39 -14.36 -0.20 -12.03
CA VAL A 39 -14.81 -1.59 -12.06
C VAL A 39 -14.83 -2.08 -13.51
N SER A 40 -13.85 -2.88 -13.84
CA SER A 40 -13.60 -3.43 -15.18
C SER A 40 -12.89 -4.78 -15.04
N PRO A 41 -12.67 -5.55 -16.11
CA PRO A 41 -11.87 -6.77 -16.04
C PRO A 41 -10.47 -6.56 -15.42
N ALA A 42 -9.92 -5.34 -15.51
CA ALA A 42 -8.66 -4.97 -14.89
C ALA A 42 -8.69 -4.92 -13.36
N TYR A 43 -9.88 -4.90 -12.74
CA TYR A 43 -10.03 -4.85 -11.28
C TYR A 43 -9.34 -6.03 -10.58
N VAL A 44 -9.30 -7.20 -11.21
CA VAL A 44 -8.61 -8.39 -10.68
C VAL A 44 -7.12 -8.15 -10.46
N ALA A 45 -6.50 -7.24 -11.24
CA ALA A 45 -5.09 -6.89 -11.09
C ALA A 45 -4.76 -6.14 -9.79
N LEU A 46 -5.75 -5.64 -9.06
CA LEU A 46 -5.55 -5.07 -7.72
C LEU A 46 -5.02 -6.11 -6.74
N ALA A 47 -5.38 -7.39 -6.90
CA ALA A 47 -4.89 -8.45 -6.01
C ALA A 47 -3.36 -8.61 -6.09
N PRO A 48 -2.72 -8.83 -7.26
CA PRO A 48 -1.27 -8.85 -7.34
C PRO A 48 -0.62 -7.49 -7.07
N ALA A 49 -1.26 -6.36 -7.40
CA ALA A 49 -0.76 -5.03 -7.09
C ALA A 49 -0.63 -4.80 -5.58
N TYR A 50 -1.67 -5.06 -4.82
CA TYR A 50 -1.64 -4.96 -3.35
C TYR A 50 -0.80 -6.07 -2.71
N GLY A 51 -0.73 -7.25 -3.36
CA GLY A 51 0.19 -8.31 -2.99
C GLY A 51 1.65 -7.88 -3.04
N ALA A 52 2.04 -7.10 -4.05
CA ALA A 52 3.39 -6.54 -4.16
C ALA A 52 3.71 -5.56 -3.01
N LEU A 53 2.77 -4.68 -2.64
CA LEU A 53 2.92 -3.80 -1.47
C LEU A 53 3.09 -4.61 -0.18
N TYR A 54 2.27 -5.64 -0.01
CA TYR A 54 2.33 -6.53 1.15
C TYR A 54 3.67 -7.26 1.23
N ALA A 55 4.13 -7.81 0.11
CA ALA A 55 5.41 -8.49 0.00
C ALA A 55 6.60 -7.55 0.28
N ALA A 56 6.55 -6.30 -0.19
CA ALA A 56 7.56 -5.29 0.08
C ALA A 56 7.65 -4.96 1.58
N GLY A 57 6.51 -4.81 2.26
CA GLY A 57 6.44 -4.63 3.71
C GLY A 57 7.01 -5.84 4.45
N HIS A 58 6.66 -7.04 4.05
CA HIS A 58 7.16 -8.28 4.63
C HIS A 58 8.68 -8.47 4.43
N TRP A 59 9.20 -8.11 3.24
CA TRP A 59 10.62 -8.10 2.97
C TRP A 59 11.38 -7.11 3.87
N TYR A 60 10.81 -5.91 4.07
CA TYR A 60 11.36 -4.93 5.01
C TYR A 60 11.42 -5.51 6.42
N ALA A 61 10.33 -6.08 6.91
CA ALA A 61 10.21 -6.61 8.27
C ALA A 61 11.25 -7.68 8.61
N ARG A 62 11.62 -8.53 7.64
CA ARG A 62 12.65 -9.57 7.84
C ARG A 62 14.04 -9.05 8.19
N GLY A 63 14.33 -7.80 7.89
CA GLY A 63 15.63 -7.18 8.20
C GLY A 63 15.50 -5.92 9.03
N HIS A 64 14.31 -5.69 9.59
CA HIS A 64 14.08 -4.53 10.45
C HIS A 64 14.86 -4.68 11.76
N ARG A 65 15.57 -3.61 12.11
CA ARG A 65 16.14 -3.39 13.44
C ARG A 65 15.65 -2.02 13.90
N ALA A 66 15.49 -1.82 15.20
CA ALA A 66 15.08 -0.53 15.77
C ALA A 66 16.24 0.49 15.75
N GLU A 67 16.82 0.70 14.57
CA GLU A 67 17.98 1.55 14.32
C GLU A 67 17.76 2.43 13.10
N LEU A 68 18.30 3.64 13.09
CA LEU A 68 18.23 4.56 11.95
C LEU A 68 18.88 3.98 10.67
N SER A 69 19.81 3.03 10.83
CA SER A 69 20.45 2.29 9.73
C SER A 69 19.46 1.52 8.85
N THR A 70 18.25 1.23 9.35
CA THR A 70 17.20 0.53 8.58
C THR A 70 16.31 1.45 7.73
N LEU A 71 16.41 2.78 7.90
CA LEU A 71 15.62 3.75 7.12
C LEU A 71 15.83 3.66 5.61
N PRO A 72 17.05 3.51 5.07
CA PRO A 72 17.22 3.35 3.63
C PRO A 72 16.51 2.10 3.09
N ARG A 73 16.54 0.99 3.83
CA ARG A 73 15.83 -0.24 3.47
C ARG A 73 14.31 -0.05 3.50
N PHE A 74 13.81 0.70 4.49
CA PHE A 74 12.39 1.06 4.57
C PHE A 74 11.96 1.88 3.36
N ALA A 75 12.71 2.94 3.03
CA ALA A 75 12.43 3.79 1.89
C ALA A 75 12.48 3.01 0.57
N ALA A 76 13.51 2.16 0.38
CA ALA A 76 13.63 1.32 -0.79
C ALA A 76 12.45 0.34 -0.93
N ALA A 77 12.04 -0.31 0.16
CA ALA A 77 10.88 -1.22 0.16
C ALA A 77 9.58 -0.49 -0.18
N ALA A 78 9.35 0.69 0.41
CA ALA A 78 8.16 1.50 0.16
C ALA A 78 8.12 1.99 -1.29
N LEU A 79 9.24 2.52 -1.81
CA LEU A 79 9.35 2.96 -3.21
C LEU A 79 9.14 1.82 -4.19
N ALA A 80 9.84 0.70 -4.00
CA ALA A 80 9.74 -0.46 -4.89
C ALA A 80 8.33 -1.05 -4.86
N GLY A 81 7.75 -1.22 -3.67
CA GLY A 81 6.38 -1.72 -3.51
C GLY A 81 5.36 -0.81 -4.20
N THR A 82 5.46 0.50 -4.02
CA THR A 82 4.58 1.48 -4.67
C THR A 82 4.77 1.46 -6.18
N ALA A 83 6.01 1.40 -6.68
CA ALA A 83 6.27 1.35 -8.10
C ALA A 83 5.67 0.11 -8.76
N VAL A 84 5.86 -1.07 -8.17
CA VAL A 84 5.28 -2.32 -8.69
C VAL A 84 3.76 -2.29 -8.60
N CYS A 85 3.20 -1.81 -7.49
CA CYS A 85 1.76 -1.67 -7.32
C CYS A 85 1.16 -0.77 -8.41
N GLU A 86 1.75 0.40 -8.64
CA GLU A 86 1.28 1.36 -9.65
C GLU A 86 1.43 0.80 -11.07
N LEU A 87 2.57 0.19 -11.39
CA LEU A 87 2.78 -0.44 -12.70
C LEU A 87 1.75 -1.53 -12.99
N VAL A 88 1.45 -2.38 -12.00
CA VAL A 88 0.51 -3.50 -12.18
C VAL A 88 -0.92 -2.98 -12.26
N SER A 89 -1.35 -2.12 -11.33
CA SER A 89 -2.73 -1.63 -11.28
C SER A 89 -3.05 -0.69 -12.45
N SER A 90 -2.23 0.34 -12.66
CA SER A 90 -2.41 1.29 -13.75
C SER A 90 -2.18 0.66 -15.11
N GLY A 91 -1.20 -0.24 -15.23
CA GLY A 91 -0.92 -0.96 -16.47
C GLY A 91 -2.06 -1.89 -16.86
N ALA A 92 -2.59 -2.66 -15.91
CA ALA A 92 -3.74 -3.52 -16.15
C ALA A 92 -5.00 -2.71 -16.51
N PHE A 93 -5.25 -1.61 -15.81
CA PHE A 93 -6.38 -0.72 -16.13
C PHE A 93 -6.23 -0.13 -17.53
N TYR A 94 -5.03 0.34 -17.89
CA TYR A 94 -4.76 0.90 -19.21
C TYR A 94 -4.96 -0.13 -20.32
N ALA A 95 -4.48 -1.36 -20.14
CA ALA A 95 -4.53 -2.40 -21.15
C ALA A 95 -5.89 -3.13 -21.24
N PHE A 96 -6.58 -3.36 -20.09
CA PHE A 96 -7.70 -4.29 -20.02
C PHE A 96 -9.03 -3.67 -19.57
N SER A 97 -9.09 -2.37 -19.27
CA SER A 97 -10.34 -1.72 -18.86
C SER A 97 -11.33 -1.51 -20.02
N GLY A 98 -10.85 -1.57 -21.27
CA GLY A 98 -11.66 -1.19 -22.46
C GLY A 98 -11.94 0.32 -22.56
N ARG A 99 -11.24 1.14 -21.77
CA ARG A 99 -11.44 2.60 -21.73
C ARG A 99 -10.55 3.35 -22.73
N PHE A 100 -9.56 2.67 -23.30
CA PHE A 100 -8.57 3.24 -24.22
C PHE A 100 -8.69 2.51 -25.55
N ALA A 101 -8.97 3.27 -26.64
CA ALA A 101 -9.20 2.67 -27.96
C ALA A 101 -7.90 2.09 -28.55
N ASP A 102 -6.80 2.84 -28.45
CA ASP A 102 -5.49 2.46 -29.01
C ASP A 102 -4.41 2.64 -27.95
N PRO A 103 -4.24 1.70 -27.00
CA PRO A 103 -3.27 1.83 -25.93
C PRO A 103 -1.83 1.74 -26.47
N THR A 104 -1.03 2.78 -26.23
CA THR A 104 0.40 2.84 -26.59
C THR A 104 1.28 2.93 -25.36
N LEU A 105 2.53 2.41 -25.46
CA LEU A 105 3.49 2.52 -24.37
C LEU A 105 3.88 3.97 -24.06
N ALA A 106 3.91 4.85 -25.07
CA ALA A 106 4.23 6.27 -24.89
C ALA A 106 3.16 6.98 -24.07
N GLU A 107 1.88 6.75 -24.38
CA GLU A 107 0.77 7.30 -23.60
C GLU A 107 0.75 6.73 -22.18
N PHE A 108 0.94 5.42 -22.02
CA PHE A 108 1.05 4.80 -20.70
C PHE A 108 2.17 5.42 -19.87
N GLY A 109 3.36 5.63 -20.46
CA GLY A 109 4.48 6.31 -19.79
C GLY A 109 4.12 7.73 -19.32
N THR A 110 3.44 8.49 -20.14
CA THR A 110 2.95 9.84 -19.80
C THR A 110 1.96 9.81 -18.64
N ARG A 111 1.03 8.85 -18.64
CA ARG A 111 0.08 8.65 -17.55
C ARG A 111 0.77 8.23 -16.26
N LEU A 112 1.69 7.28 -16.35
CA LEU A 112 2.47 6.82 -15.21
C LEU A 112 3.26 7.97 -14.58
N ALA A 113 3.94 8.79 -15.39
CA ALA A 113 4.67 9.97 -14.91
C ALA A 113 3.74 10.98 -14.19
N ARG A 114 2.49 11.07 -14.59
CA ARG A 114 1.50 11.96 -13.97
C ARG A 114 0.94 11.42 -12.67
N TYR A 115 0.67 10.11 -12.57
CA TYR A 115 -0.04 9.52 -11.43
C TYR A 115 0.90 8.90 -10.39
N PHE A 116 2.09 8.47 -10.77
CA PHE A 116 3.05 7.88 -9.83
C PHE A 116 3.45 8.81 -8.68
N PRO A 117 3.67 10.14 -8.87
CA PRO A 117 3.91 11.04 -7.74
C PRO A 117 2.75 11.03 -6.72
N LEU A 118 1.49 10.99 -7.18
CA LEU A 118 0.33 10.93 -6.30
C LEU A 118 0.27 9.61 -5.50
N ALA A 119 0.69 8.51 -6.11
CA ALA A 119 0.81 7.22 -5.40
C ALA A 119 1.88 7.28 -4.31
N LEU A 120 3.01 7.95 -4.57
CA LEU A 120 4.05 8.19 -3.57
C LEU A 120 3.59 9.11 -2.43
N GLU A 121 2.87 10.17 -2.75
CA GLU A 121 2.26 11.08 -1.76
C GLU A 121 1.28 10.31 -0.86
N GLY A 122 0.41 9.49 -1.43
CA GLY A 122 -0.49 8.61 -0.69
C GLY A 122 0.28 7.66 0.23
N MET A 123 1.33 7.00 -0.27
CA MET A 123 2.18 6.14 0.54
C MET A 123 2.82 6.91 1.70
N ALA A 124 3.41 8.07 1.43
CA ALA A 124 4.05 8.91 2.44
C ALA A 124 3.06 9.37 3.52
N LEU A 125 1.83 9.72 3.14
CA LEU A 125 0.77 10.11 4.06
C LEU A 125 0.43 8.97 5.03
N TYR A 126 0.20 7.76 4.52
CA TYR A 126 -0.13 6.60 5.37
C TYR A 126 1.03 6.19 6.27
N LEU A 127 2.26 6.21 5.77
CA LEU A 127 3.45 5.90 6.56
C LEU A 127 3.69 6.96 7.63
N GLY A 128 3.51 8.24 7.31
CA GLY A 128 3.61 9.36 8.25
C GLY A 128 2.55 9.27 9.35
N ALA A 129 1.29 9.02 8.99
CA ALA A 129 0.22 8.85 9.95
C ALA A 129 0.49 7.67 10.91
N ALA A 130 0.97 6.54 10.37
CA ALA A 130 1.34 5.38 11.19
C ALA A 130 2.50 5.69 12.14
N ALA A 131 3.52 6.43 11.68
CA ALA A 131 4.65 6.84 12.51
C ALA A 131 4.20 7.78 13.65
N ILE A 132 3.33 8.74 13.37
CA ILE A 132 2.75 9.64 14.37
C ILE A 132 1.95 8.85 15.39
N ALA A 133 1.08 7.94 14.94
CA ALA A 133 0.31 7.08 15.83
C ALA A 133 1.20 6.24 16.73
N ALA A 134 2.23 5.61 16.19
CA ALA A 134 3.20 4.82 16.95
C ALA A 134 3.93 5.67 18.00
N ALA A 135 4.37 6.88 17.64
CA ALA A 135 5.02 7.81 18.56
C ALA A 135 4.06 8.23 19.69
N ALA A 136 2.80 8.53 19.37
CA ALA A 136 1.79 8.88 20.36
C ALA A 136 1.53 7.72 21.34
N PHE A 137 1.39 6.50 20.85
CA PHE A 137 1.23 5.32 21.72
C PHE A 137 2.43 5.10 22.64
N MET A 138 3.66 5.30 22.15
CA MET A 138 4.87 5.20 22.98
C MET A 138 4.94 6.29 24.04
N ALA A 139 4.46 7.49 23.74
CA ALA A 139 4.45 8.62 24.69
C ALA A 139 3.41 8.45 25.82
N ILE A 140 2.26 7.83 25.52
CA ILE A 140 1.14 7.64 26.46
C ILE A 140 1.29 6.34 27.25
N GLY A 141 2.04 5.35 26.71
CA GLY A 141 2.22 4.04 27.34
C GLY A 141 2.81 4.16 28.76
N PRO A 142 2.41 3.28 29.72
CA PRO A 142 2.92 3.34 31.08
C PRO A 142 4.44 3.19 31.06
N ARG A 143 5.15 4.20 31.61
CA ARG A 143 6.59 4.11 31.87
C ARG A 143 6.80 2.89 32.78
N ARG A 144 7.41 1.83 32.26
CA ARG A 144 7.83 0.68 33.08
C ARG A 144 8.69 1.27 34.20
N ALA A 145 8.14 1.27 35.44
CA ALA A 145 8.90 1.60 36.61
C ALA A 145 10.05 0.58 36.68
N THR A 146 11.27 1.04 36.48
CA THR A 146 12.48 0.30 36.80
C THR A 146 12.46 0.11 38.30
N HIS A 147 11.92 -1.00 38.79
CA HIS A 147 12.20 -1.44 40.15
C HIS A 147 13.69 -1.76 40.20
N ALA A 148 14.45 -0.78 40.70
CA ALA A 148 15.76 -0.99 41.22
C ALA A 148 15.60 -1.91 42.44
N HIS A 149 15.97 -3.18 42.31
CA HIS A 149 16.29 -4.01 43.44
C HIS A 149 17.68 -3.57 43.92
N GLY A 150 17.68 -2.80 45.03
CA GLY A 150 18.85 -2.64 45.89
C GLY A 150 19.15 -3.90 46.67
#